data_b1aad204571cd5824f3a28ddbac91139
#
_entry.id   b1aad204571cd5824f3a28ddbac91139
#
_cell.length_a   1.000
_cell.length_b   1.000
_cell.length_c   1.000
_cell.angle_alpha   90.00
_cell.angle_beta   90.00
_cell.angle_gamma   90.00
#
_symmetry.space_group_name_H-M   'P 1'
#
loop_
_entity.id
_entity.type
_entity.pdbx_description
1 polymer ?
#
loop_
_entity_poly.entity_id
_entity_poly.type
_entity_poly.pdbx_seq_one_letter_code
_entity_poly.pdbx_strand_id
1 'polypeptide(L)'
;MSVVSFEFLGFLAALAVVYYVLPMRVRKWALLAGSAAFWLLCGWQGAAYLTAETLLIWGCARLMGRFSERRGVCRALLVGGMVTVFGAMVLMKALSQLQALPDGLLVPIGLSYFTFQSVGYLIDVYRGKVTPEKNYAKVLLFAGFFPQMTQGPITTWKQLMPQLDSPHRLSPNGFVSGVFLMAWGFFKKLVITDRLMPAVSMLVTTAQELPGWLVLATAAMYAIVLYADFSGGIDIIRGAAELLGIDLPENFRRPFFAASIADYWRRWHISLGVWFRTYLLYPLVASRAGIGLAKVGKRLFGAKAGRAMPGAAASMVVFLLIGVWHGFYWNAVLYGLWFGLLTAAGMLLDPQFRKIRKRVTAHQGGVALMKAFGWLRTMAAVLLAQFFACTTSPGMAFGMMGRIFTDFGAGMTRNFPLGMQDGAVAIIAVLLMLMVDILCEKQPDLHKKLAVSPLYVRWTLLMGLMFLTLIFGCYGAGFDRAAFLYAGF
;
A
#
# COMPACT_ATOMS: atom_id res chain seq x y z
N MET A 1 -18.04 -4.17 7.90
CA MET A 1 -18.09 -2.69 8.08
C MET A 1 -16.99 -2.08 7.21
N SER A 2 -17.32 -1.14 6.31
CA SER A 2 -16.33 -0.44 5.47
C SER A 2 -15.81 0.81 6.17
N VAL A 3 -14.53 1.15 6.00
CA VAL A 3 -13.93 2.36 6.60
C VAL A 3 -14.42 3.68 5.99
N VAL A 4 -15.13 3.62 4.86
CA VAL A 4 -15.81 4.78 4.25
C VAL A 4 -17.29 4.87 4.61
N SER A 5 -17.76 4.08 5.56
CA SER A 5 -19.17 4.06 5.96
C SER A 5 -19.45 4.95 7.17
N PHE A 6 -20.69 5.40 7.29
CA PHE A 6 -21.14 6.13 8.49
C PHE A 6 -21.10 5.27 9.74
N GLU A 7 -21.29 3.96 9.61
CA GLU A 7 -21.16 2.99 10.70
C GLU A 7 -19.73 2.99 11.26
N PHE A 8 -18.70 3.10 10.38
CA PHE A 8 -17.31 3.22 10.83
C PHE A 8 -17.05 4.54 11.57
N LEU A 9 -17.58 5.66 11.07
CA LEU A 9 -17.44 6.95 11.75
C LEU A 9 -18.11 6.95 13.12
N GLY A 10 -19.33 6.37 13.23
CA GLY A 10 -20.03 6.19 14.50
C GLY A 10 -19.26 5.29 15.46
N PHE A 11 -18.75 4.16 14.97
CA PHE A 11 -17.90 3.25 15.73
C PHE A 11 -16.63 3.95 16.25
N LEU A 12 -15.92 4.68 15.39
CA LEU A 12 -14.70 5.39 15.74
C LEU A 12 -14.97 6.49 16.79
N ALA A 13 -16.04 7.26 16.62
CA ALA A 13 -16.45 8.29 17.58
C ALA A 13 -16.79 7.68 18.94
N ALA A 14 -17.58 6.61 18.99
CA ALA A 14 -17.91 5.92 20.23
C ALA A 14 -16.66 5.33 20.90
N LEU A 15 -15.77 4.71 20.13
CA LEU A 15 -14.51 4.17 20.65
C LEU A 15 -13.61 5.29 21.20
N ALA A 16 -13.48 6.41 20.50
CA ALA A 16 -12.68 7.55 20.95
C ALA A 16 -13.21 8.11 22.29
N VAL A 17 -14.52 8.27 22.42
CA VAL A 17 -15.15 8.69 23.69
C VAL A 17 -14.82 7.71 24.81
N VAL A 18 -15.07 6.41 24.60
CA VAL A 18 -14.77 5.38 25.60
C VAL A 18 -13.28 5.38 25.95
N TYR A 19 -12.41 5.45 24.94
CA TYR A 19 -10.96 5.45 25.13
C TYR A 19 -10.47 6.60 26.01
N TYR A 20 -10.96 7.82 25.79
CA TYR A 20 -10.50 8.99 26.55
C TYR A 20 -11.18 9.15 27.91
N VAL A 21 -12.38 8.64 28.10
CA VAL A 21 -13.07 8.59 29.41
C VAL A 21 -12.42 7.59 30.37
N LEU A 22 -11.94 6.46 29.83
CA LEU A 22 -11.32 5.44 30.65
C LEU A 22 -9.98 5.88 31.28
N PRO A 23 -9.64 5.38 32.49
CA PRO A 23 -8.35 5.59 33.09
C PRO A 23 -7.21 5.13 32.20
N MET A 24 -6.10 5.86 32.16
CA MET A 24 -4.97 5.59 31.27
C MET A 24 -4.47 4.13 31.30
N ARG A 25 -4.48 3.50 32.49
CA ARG A 25 -3.98 2.14 32.69
C ARG A 25 -4.75 1.08 31.91
N VAL A 26 -6.03 1.34 31.60
CA VAL A 26 -6.91 0.38 30.91
C VAL A 26 -7.14 0.71 29.43
N ARG A 27 -6.68 1.85 28.94
CA ARG A 27 -6.93 2.32 27.55
C ARG A 27 -6.48 1.34 26.49
N LYS A 28 -5.34 0.66 26.67
CA LYS A 28 -4.88 -0.38 25.75
C LYS A 28 -5.86 -1.55 25.60
N TRP A 29 -6.59 -1.86 26.69
CA TRP A 29 -7.62 -2.91 26.66
C TRP A 29 -8.89 -2.43 25.96
N ALA A 30 -9.18 -1.14 26.04
CA ALA A 30 -10.24 -0.55 25.23
C ALA A 30 -9.90 -0.60 23.73
N LEU A 31 -8.63 -0.39 23.34
CA LEU A 31 -8.18 -0.58 21.96
C LEU A 31 -8.33 -2.05 21.50
N LEU A 32 -7.99 -3.01 22.36
CA LEU A 32 -8.18 -4.42 22.05
C LEU A 32 -9.66 -4.78 21.92
N ALA A 33 -10.50 -4.32 22.85
CA ALA A 33 -11.94 -4.56 22.81
C ALA A 33 -12.59 -3.90 21.58
N GLY A 34 -12.21 -2.66 21.27
CA GLY A 34 -12.64 -1.98 20.05
C GLY A 34 -12.19 -2.70 18.79
N SER A 35 -10.93 -3.17 18.74
CA SER A 35 -10.44 -3.97 17.62
C SER A 35 -11.23 -5.28 17.48
N ALA A 36 -11.49 -5.98 18.59
CA ALA A 36 -12.29 -7.21 18.60
C ALA A 36 -13.73 -6.96 18.11
N ALA A 37 -14.35 -5.87 18.55
CA ALA A 37 -15.67 -5.46 18.07
C ALA A 37 -15.65 -5.19 16.54
N PHE A 38 -14.62 -4.48 16.05
CA PHE A 38 -14.45 -4.25 14.61
C PHE A 38 -14.32 -5.55 13.83
N TRP A 39 -13.50 -6.51 14.28
CA TRP A 39 -13.32 -7.81 13.62
C TRP A 39 -14.63 -8.58 13.52
N LEU A 40 -15.38 -8.62 14.62
CA LEU A 40 -16.69 -9.32 14.66
C LEU A 40 -17.72 -8.65 13.73
N LEU A 41 -17.73 -7.32 13.66
CA LEU A 41 -18.58 -6.56 12.74
C LEU A 41 -18.18 -6.75 11.26
N CYS A 42 -16.91 -7.09 10.99
CA CYS A 42 -16.43 -7.45 9.65
C CYS A 42 -16.69 -8.92 9.28
N GLY A 43 -16.91 -9.79 10.28
CA GLY A 43 -17.18 -11.21 10.10
C GLY A 43 -16.44 -12.09 11.12
N TRP A 44 -17.16 -12.92 11.86
CA TRP A 44 -16.63 -13.76 12.93
C TRP A 44 -15.55 -14.76 12.43
N GLN A 45 -15.65 -15.22 11.18
CA GLN A 45 -14.67 -16.13 10.57
C GLN A 45 -13.28 -15.46 10.45
N GLY A 46 -13.25 -14.18 10.04
CA GLY A 46 -12.02 -13.40 9.99
C GLY A 46 -11.41 -13.19 11.37
N ALA A 47 -12.24 -12.92 12.38
CA ALA A 47 -11.81 -12.81 13.77
C ALA A 47 -11.22 -14.14 14.30
N ALA A 48 -11.87 -15.25 13.99
CA ALA A 48 -11.38 -16.59 14.37
C ALA A 48 -10.04 -16.92 13.69
N TYR A 49 -9.91 -16.63 12.39
CA TYR A 49 -8.67 -16.84 11.65
C TYR A 49 -7.52 -16.01 12.22
N LEU A 50 -7.72 -14.70 12.42
CA LEU A 50 -6.74 -13.80 13.03
C LEU A 50 -6.29 -14.32 14.41
N THR A 51 -7.25 -14.76 15.24
CA THR A 51 -6.99 -15.29 16.57
C THR A 51 -6.14 -16.57 16.51
N ALA A 52 -6.49 -17.51 15.62
CA ALA A 52 -5.74 -18.75 15.42
C ALA A 52 -4.32 -18.49 14.91
N GLU A 53 -4.17 -17.61 13.89
CA GLU A 53 -2.86 -17.24 13.32
C GLU A 53 -1.97 -16.59 14.38
N THR A 54 -2.49 -15.60 15.10
CA THR A 54 -1.70 -14.88 16.11
C THR A 54 -1.35 -15.78 17.30
N LEU A 55 -2.21 -16.73 17.67
CA LEU A 55 -1.94 -17.72 18.72
C LEU A 55 -0.80 -18.65 18.31
N LEU A 56 -0.80 -19.14 17.07
CA LEU A 56 0.28 -19.96 16.52
C LEU A 56 1.61 -19.19 16.54
N ILE A 57 1.64 -17.97 16.03
CA ILE A 57 2.84 -17.12 15.96
C ILE A 57 3.35 -16.80 17.39
N TRP A 58 2.45 -16.45 18.30
CA TRP A 58 2.80 -16.23 19.71
C TRP A 58 3.39 -17.51 20.35
N GLY A 59 2.77 -18.67 20.13
CA GLY A 59 3.26 -19.96 20.63
C GLY A 59 4.66 -20.27 20.10
N CYS A 60 4.89 -20.12 18.78
CA CYS A 60 6.21 -20.28 18.17
C CYS A 60 7.24 -19.32 18.78
N ALA A 61 6.90 -18.06 18.96
CA ALA A 61 7.78 -17.06 19.56
C ALA A 61 8.11 -17.39 21.02
N ARG A 62 7.13 -17.85 21.81
CA ARG A 62 7.32 -18.28 23.20
C ARG A 62 8.25 -19.50 23.30
N LEU A 63 8.05 -20.48 22.43
CA LEU A 63 8.90 -21.66 22.35
C LEU A 63 10.33 -21.32 21.93
N MET A 64 10.51 -20.40 20.98
CA MET A 64 11.85 -19.88 20.63
C MET A 64 12.56 -19.26 21.86
N GLY A 65 11.83 -18.49 22.67
CA GLY A 65 12.38 -17.95 23.92
C GLY A 65 12.80 -19.01 24.90
N ARG A 66 12.03 -20.13 25.03
CA ARG A 66 12.34 -21.25 25.92
C ARG A 66 13.53 -22.06 25.41
N PHE A 67 13.67 -22.21 24.10
CA PHE A 67 14.72 -23.01 23.46
C PHE A 67 15.80 -22.15 22.79
N SER A 68 16.07 -20.95 23.31
CA SER A 68 16.98 -19.95 22.70
C SER A 68 18.39 -20.51 22.40
N GLU A 69 18.89 -21.42 23.23
CA GLU A 69 20.18 -22.15 23.06
C GLU A 69 20.16 -23.14 21.87
N ARG A 70 18.98 -23.66 21.51
CA ARG A 70 18.80 -24.69 20.48
C ARG A 70 18.46 -24.08 19.12
N ARG A 71 19.45 -23.55 18.40
CA ARG A 71 19.29 -22.89 17.10
C ARG A 71 18.49 -23.70 16.08
N GLY A 72 18.65 -25.04 16.05
CA GLY A 72 17.89 -25.91 15.16
C GLY A 72 16.39 -25.88 15.44
N VAL A 73 15.99 -25.96 16.73
CA VAL A 73 14.59 -25.85 17.16
C VAL A 73 14.02 -24.50 16.83
N CYS A 74 14.73 -23.41 17.13
CA CYS A 74 14.28 -22.05 16.79
C CYS A 74 14.08 -21.88 15.27
N ARG A 75 14.98 -22.45 14.47
CA ARG A 75 14.83 -22.41 12.99
C ARG A 75 13.63 -23.24 12.52
N ALA A 76 13.39 -24.42 13.10
CA ALA A 76 12.23 -25.24 12.77
C ALA A 76 10.91 -24.53 13.12
N LEU A 77 10.85 -23.88 14.29
CA LEU A 77 9.69 -23.08 14.72
C LEU A 77 9.45 -21.87 13.80
N LEU A 78 10.51 -21.18 13.37
CA LEU A 78 10.41 -20.08 12.41
C LEU A 78 9.83 -20.58 11.08
N VAL A 79 10.47 -21.60 10.48
CA VAL A 79 10.08 -22.12 9.17
C VAL A 79 8.68 -22.74 9.24
N GLY A 80 8.38 -23.54 10.27
CA GLY A 80 7.07 -24.14 10.47
C GLY A 80 5.97 -23.08 10.63
N GLY A 81 6.17 -22.08 11.49
CA GLY A 81 5.23 -20.97 11.65
C GLY A 81 5.00 -20.19 10.35
N MET A 82 6.09 -19.84 9.64
CA MET A 82 5.98 -19.13 8.35
C MET A 82 5.25 -19.97 7.29
N VAL A 83 5.61 -21.24 7.12
CA VAL A 83 4.98 -22.14 6.13
C VAL A 83 3.49 -22.30 6.43
N THR A 84 3.12 -22.46 7.70
CA THR A 84 1.71 -22.61 8.09
C THR A 84 0.91 -21.35 7.77
N VAL A 85 1.36 -20.16 8.21
CA VAL A 85 0.54 -18.95 8.04
C VAL A 85 0.57 -18.43 6.59
N PHE A 86 1.71 -18.45 5.90
CA PHE A 86 1.75 -18.10 4.49
C PHE A 86 1.04 -19.13 3.62
N GLY A 87 1.18 -20.42 3.93
CA GLY A 87 0.48 -21.51 3.25
C GLY A 87 -1.04 -21.36 3.37
N ALA A 88 -1.56 -21.07 4.57
CA ALA A 88 -2.97 -20.80 4.79
C ALA A 88 -3.44 -19.55 4.05
N MET A 89 -2.68 -18.44 4.07
CA MET A 89 -2.99 -17.24 3.30
C MET A 89 -3.05 -17.52 1.81
N VAL A 90 -2.05 -18.21 1.25
CA VAL A 90 -1.99 -18.57 -0.17
C VAL A 90 -3.16 -19.49 -0.54
N LEU A 91 -3.46 -20.49 0.29
CA LEU A 91 -4.57 -21.42 0.06
C LEU A 91 -5.90 -20.68 0.05
N MET A 92 -6.18 -19.82 1.02
CA MET A 92 -7.41 -19.03 1.08
C MET A 92 -7.59 -18.14 -0.16
N LYS A 93 -6.53 -17.44 -0.59
CA LYS A 93 -6.56 -16.60 -1.79
C LYS A 93 -6.74 -17.43 -3.06
N ALA A 94 -6.05 -18.57 -3.18
CA ALA A 94 -6.18 -19.46 -4.33
C ALA A 94 -7.58 -20.05 -4.45
N LEU A 95 -8.15 -20.54 -3.34
CA LEU A 95 -9.51 -21.08 -3.32
C LEU A 95 -10.54 -19.99 -3.66
N SER A 96 -10.36 -18.77 -3.14
CA SER A 96 -11.23 -17.63 -3.47
C SER A 96 -11.19 -17.31 -4.96
N GLN A 97 -10.02 -17.25 -5.56
CA GLN A 97 -9.83 -16.97 -6.98
C GLN A 97 -10.40 -18.06 -7.91
N LEU A 98 -10.30 -19.33 -7.48
CA LEU A 98 -10.84 -20.47 -8.20
C LEU A 98 -12.35 -20.66 -7.92
N GLN A 99 -12.98 -19.79 -7.15
CA GLN A 99 -14.36 -19.90 -6.69
C GLN A 99 -14.66 -21.26 -6.01
N ALA A 100 -13.63 -21.82 -5.34
CA ALA A 100 -13.65 -23.13 -4.70
C ALA A 100 -13.67 -23.01 -3.16
N LEU A 101 -13.95 -21.82 -2.61
CA LEU A 101 -14.19 -21.69 -1.18
C LEU A 101 -15.49 -22.41 -0.80
N PRO A 102 -15.52 -23.12 0.34
CA PRO A 102 -16.74 -23.68 0.89
C PRO A 102 -17.83 -22.60 1.07
N ASP A 103 -19.08 -22.97 0.89
CA ASP A 103 -20.20 -22.07 1.07
C ASP A 103 -20.17 -21.36 2.43
N GLY A 104 -20.32 -20.04 2.39
CA GLY A 104 -20.28 -19.19 3.58
C GLY A 104 -18.90 -18.89 4.15
N LEU A 105 -17.82 -19.44 3.58
CA LEU A 105 -16.45 -19.07 3.96
C LEU A 105 -15.97 -17.88 3.13
N LEU A 106 -15.54 -16.81 3.80
CA LEU A 106 -15.04 -15.60 3.17
C LEU A 106 -13.54 -15.42 3.47
N VAL A 107 -12.82 -14.83 2.54
CA VAL A 107 -11.43 -14.40 2.79
C VAL A 107 -11.44 -13.32 3.88
N PRO A 108 -10.69 -13.50 4.97
CA PRO A 108 -10.64 -12.51 6.05
C PRO A 108 -10.17 -11.14 5.55
N ILE A 109 -10.88 -10.09 5.93
CA ILE A 109 -10.44 -8.72 5.66
C ILE A 109 -9.08 -8.49 6.33
N GLY A 110 -8.12 -7.95 5.57
CA GLY A 110 -6.78 -7.69 6.07
C GLY A 110 -5.87 -8.92 6.20
N LEU A 111 -6.28 -10.08 5.66
CA LEU A 111 -5.52 -11.33 5.73
C LEU A 111 -4.03 -11.13 5.45
N SER A 112 -3.69 -10.48 4.36
CA SER A 112 -2.28 -10.23 4.00
C SER A 112 -1.56 -9.32 4.99
N TYR A 113 -2.24 -8.29 5.49
CA TYR A 113 -1.64 -7.27 6.37
C TYR A 113 -1.27 -7.86 7.74
N PHE A 114 -2.20 -8.52 8.42
CA PHE A 114 -1.91 -9.10 9.72
C PHE A 114 -0.95 -10.31 9.61
N THR A 115 -0.99 -11.07 8.51
CA THR A 115 0.00 -12.14 8.25
C THR A 115 1.41 -11.57 8.11
N PHE A 116 1.62 -10.50 7.32
CA PHE A 116 2.92 -9.85 7.23
C PHE A 116 3.40 -9.29 8.56
N GLN A 117 2.52 -8.69 9.36
CA GLN A 117 2.87 -8.18 10.70
C GLN A 117 3.26 -9.32 11.64
N SER A 118 2.46 -10.39 11.71
CA SER A 118 2.69 -11.56 12.54
C SER A 118 4.00 -12.26 12.20
N VAL A 119 4.26 -12.48 10.91
CA VAL A 119 5.50 -13.07 10.43
C VAL A 119 6.70 -12.16 10.69
N GLY A 120 6.55 -10.84 10.47
CA GLY A 120 7.59 -9.87 10.80
C GLY A 120 8.01 -9.92 12.27
N TYR A 121 7.03 -10.01 13.19
CA TYR A 121 7.28 -10.20 14.60
C TYR A 121 8.03 -11.51 14.87
N LEU A 122 7.61 -12.64 14.30
CA LEU A 122 8.27 -13.93 14.49
C LEU A 122 9.73 -13.93 14.01
N ILE A 123 9.99 -13.31 12.85
CA ILE A 123 11.35 -13.17 12.31
C ILE A 123 12.21 -12.26 13.22
N ASP A 124 11.65 -11.18 13.75
CA ASP A 124 12.38 -10.28 14.64
C ASP A 124 12.68 -10.93 15.99
N VAL A 125 11.81 -11.81 16.51
CA VAL A 125 12.10 -12.66 17.66
C VAL A 125 13.25 -13.63 17.35
N TYR A 126 13.19 -14.34 16.23
CA TYR A 126 14.25 -15.26 15.81
C TYR A 126 15.62 -14.58 15.66
N ARG A 127 15.64 -13.32 15.18
CA ARG A 127 16.85 -12.50 15.03
C ARG A 127 17.34 -11.87 16.34
N GLY A 128 16.64 -12.10 17.46
CA GLY A 128 16.96 -11.47 18.74
C GLY A 128 16.71 -9.96 18.79
N LYS A 129 15.99 -9.41 17.82
CA LYS A 129 15.64 -7.96 17.79
C LYS A 129 14.51 -7.62 18.75
N VAL A 130 13.63 -8.57 19.02
CA VAL A 130 12.47 -8.46 19.90
C VAL A 130 12.47 -9.63 20.86
N THR A 131 12.25 -9.36 22.15
CA THR A 131 12.03 -10.41 23.14
C THR A 131 10.65 -11.03 22.95
N PRO A 132 10.50 -12.37 23.07
CA PRO A 132 9.20 -13.04 22.95
C PRO A 132 8.19 -12.49 23.97
N GLU A 133 7.12 -11.87 23.49
CA GLU A 133 6.08 -11.30 24.35
C GLU A 133 5.37 -12.42 25.15
N LYS A 134 5.19 -12.19 26.47
CA LYS A 134 4.55 -13.15 27.37
C LYS A 134 3.03 -13.07 27.30
N ASN A 135 2.49 -11.89 27.08
CA ASN A 135 1.06 -11.63 27.05
C ASN A 135 0.52 -11.78 25.63
N TYR A 136 -0.26 -12.83 25.38
CA TYR A 136 -0.89 -13.08 24.10
C TYR A 136 -1.76 -11.92 23.62
N ALA A 137 -2.51 -11.28 24.51
CA ALA A 137 -3.39 -10.17 24.16
C ALA A 137 -2.66 -8.96 23.52
N LYS A 138 -1.37 -8.77 23.86
CA LYS A 138 -0.55 -7.74 23.20
C LYS A 138 -0.19 -8.14 21.76
N VAL A 139 0.08 -9.42 21.51
CA VAL A 139 0.37 -9.91 20.15
C VAL A 139 -0.89 -9.84 19.29
N LEU A 140 -2.03 -10.21 19.87
CA LEU A 140 -3.33 -10.10 19.22
C LEU A 140 -3.68 -8.65 18.88
N LEU A 141 -3.48 -7.70 19.83
CA LEU A 141 -3.68 -6.28 19.59
C LEU A 141 -2.73 -5.74 18.53
N PHE A 142 -1.46 -6.13 18.54
CA PHE A 142 -0.47 -5.71 17.56
C PHE A 142 -0.86 -6.08 16.13
N ALA A 143 -1.19 -7.36 15.90
CA ALA A 143 -1.54 -7.84 14.56
C ALA A 143 -2.94 -7.40 14.12
N GLY A 144 -3.85 -7.30 15.07
CA GLY A 144 -5.27 -7.01 14.82
C GLY A 144 -5.70 -5.60 15.17
N PHE A 145 -4.80 -4.62 15.30
CA PHE A 145 -5.17 -3.22 15.53
C PHE A 145 -6.07 -2.71 14.42
N PHE A 146 -7.34 -2.43 14.73
CA PHE A 146 -8.42 -2.27 13.76
C PHE A 146 -8.15 -1.24 12.65
N PRO A 147 -7.48 -0.10 12.89
CA PRO A 147 -7.21 0.82 11.80
C PRO A 147 -6.34 0.22 10.70
N GLN A 148 -5.41 -0.67 11.05
CA GLN A 148 -4.49 -1.27 10.09
C GLN A 148 -5.05 -2.47 9.33
N MET A 149 -6.15 -3.08 9.81
CA MET A 149 -6.64 -4.35 9.27
C MET A 149 -7.11 -4.28 7.82
N THR A 150 -7.65 -3.14 7.37
CA THR A 150 -8.24 -3.06 6.03
C THR A 150 -7.21 -2.80 4.94
N GLN A 151 -6.37 -1.80 5.12
CA GLN A 151 -5.38 -1.33 4.14
C GLN A 151 -4.17 -0.69 4.80
N GLY A 152 -4.10 -0.72 6.14
CA GLY A 152 -3.16 0.07 6.93
C GLY A 152 -1.70 -0.27 6.64
N PRO A 153 -0.80 0.62 6.99
CA PRO A 153 0.61 0.37 6.78
C PRO A 153 1.06 -0.84 7.59
N ILE A 154 1.86 -1.72 6.97
CA ILE A 154 2.47 -2.87 7.64
C ILE A 154 3.54 -2.33 8.60
N THR A 155 3.28 -2.41 9.90
CA THR A 155 4.20 -1.91 10.93
C THR A 155 4.99 -3.05 11.58
N THR A 156 6.17 -2.72 12.11
CA THR A 156 6.94 -3.65 12.93
C THR A 156 6.52 -3.56 14.40
N TRP A 157 6.80 -4.62 15.16
CA TRP A 157 6.55 -4.64 16.60
C TRP A 157 7.15 -3.42 17.32
N LYS A 158 8.40 -3.07 16.96
CA LYS A 158 9.11 -1.93 17.56
C LYS A 158 8.49 -0.57 17.24
N GLN A 159 7.80 -0.45 16.11
CA GLN A 159 7.15 0.81 15.73
C GLN A 159 5.79 1.00 16.40
N LEU A 160 4.98 -0.06 16.48
CA LEU A 160 3.60 0.04 16.90
C LEU A 160 3.39 -0.29 18.38
N MET A 161 3.96 -1.39 18.88
CA MET A 161 3.66 -1.87 20.23
C MET A 161 3.98 -0.89 21.33
N PRO A 162 5.11 -0.11 21.31
CA PRO A 162 5.38 0.90 22.31
C PRO A 162 4.29 1.98 22.38
N GLN A 163 3.67 2.32 21.24
CA GLN A 163 2.58 3.29 21.20
C GLN A 163 1.27 2.70 21.76
N LEU A 164 0.96 1.43 21.42
CA LEU A 164 -0.23 0.75 21.94
C LEU A 164 -0.15 0.49 23.45
N ASP A 165 1.03 0.28 23.98
CA ASP A 165 1.26 0.00 25.41
C ASP A 165 1.38 1.27 26.26
N SER A 166 1.66 2.40 25.63
CA SER A 166 1.78 3.70 26.29
C SER A 166 0.43 4.40 26.40
N PRO A 167 0.12 5.03 27.55
CA PRO A 167 -1.11 5.78 27.69
C PRO A 167 -1.03 7.11 26.92
N HIS A 168 -2.03 7.42 26.11
CA HIS A 168 -2.13 8.67 25.37
C HIS A 168 -3.13 9.63 26.03
N ARG A 169 -2.76 10.91 26.14
CA ARG A 169 -3.70 11.99 26.49
C ARG A 169 -4.35 12.53 25.21
N LEU A 170 -5.58 13.02 25.33
CA LEU A 170 -6.21 13.73 24.23
C LEU A 170 -5.37 14.96 23.88
N SER A 171 -4.89 15.00 22.65
CA SER A 171 -4.21 16.17 22.09
C SER A 171 -5.17 16.88 21.14
N PRO A 172 -5.63 18.11 21.45
CA PRO A 172 -6.53 18.82 20.53
C PRO A 172 -5.93 18.99 19.13
N ASN A 173 -4.63 19.28 19.04
CA ASN A 173 -3.96 19.42 17.75
C ASN A 173 -3.83 18.08 17.01
N GLY A 174 -3.51 16.98 17.73
CA GLY A 174 -3.48 15.64 17.16
C GLY A 174 -4.87 15.21 16.69
N PHE A 175 -5.91 15.50 17.44
CA PHE A 175 -7.29 15.22 17.04
C PHE A 175 -7.66 15.95 15.75
N VAL A 176 -7.41 17.27 15.67
CA VAL A 176 -7.68 18.06 14.46
C VAL A 176 -6.85 17.59 13.27
N SER A 177 -5.58 17.26 13.50
CA SER A 177 -4.69 16.69 12.48
C SER A 177 -5.24 15.39 11.91
N GLY A 178 -5.69 14.47 12.77
CA GLY A 178 -6.32 13.22 12.37
C GLY A 178 -7.61 13.45 11.56
N VAL A 179 -8.45 14.41 11.96
CA VAL A 179 -9.67 14.77 11.19
C VAL A 179 -9.32 15.33 9.81
N PHE A 180 -8.29 16.21 9.68
CA PHE A 180 -7.82 16.68 8.38
C PHE A 180 -7.39 15.52 7.48
N LEU A 181 -6.63 14.59 8.04
CA LEU A 181 -6.12 13.45 7.29
C LEU A 181 -7.25 12.53 6.83
N MET A 182 -8.22 12.26 7.72
CA MET A 182 -9.43 11.49 7.36
C MET A 182 -10.25 12.21 6.27
N ALA A 183 -10.53 13.50 6.43
CA ALA A 183 -11.30 14.28 5.45
C ALA A 183 -10.61 14.28 4.08
N TRP A 184 -9.28 14.40 4.05
CA TRP A 184 -8.50 14.30 2.81
C TRP A 184 -8.58 12.90 2.19
N GLY A 185 -8.55 11.86 2.99
CA GLY A 185 -8.74 10.48 2.55
C GLY A 185 -10.13 10.24 1.97
N PHE A 186 -11.18 10.73 2.63
CA PHE A 186 -12.56 10.67 2.11
C PHE A 186 -12.72 11.44 0.80
N PHE A 187 -12.12 12.63 0.68
CA PHE A 187 -12.13 13.39 -0.57
C PHE A 187 -11.53 12.58 -1.72
N LYS A 188 -10.35 12.00 -1.54
CA LYS A 188 -9.70 11.18 -2.57
C LYS A 188 -10.55 9.97 -2.96
N LYS A 189 -11.12 9.28 -1.99
CA LYS A 189 -11.96 8.09 -2.25
C LYS A 189 -13.27 8.47 -2.92
N LEU A 190 -14.05 9.34 -2.29
CA LEU A 190 -15.45 9.58 -2.71
C LEU A 190 -15.57 10.54 -3.91
N VAL A 191 -14.68 11.52 -4.03
CA VAL A 191 -14.78 12.52 -5.10
C VAL A 191 -13.95 12.13 -6.34
N ILE A 192 -12.78 11.52 -6.16
CA ILE A 192 -11.90 11.16 -7.28
C ILE A 192 -12.12 9.71 -7.71
N THR A 193 -11.87 8.76 -6.80
CA THR A 193 -11.87 7.33 -7.13
C THR A 193 -13.24 6.85 -7.59
N ASP A 194 -14.26 7.02 -6.75
CA ASP A 194 -15.59 6.46 -6.99
C ASP A 194 -16.31 7.15 -8.16
N ARG A 195 -15.88 8.36 -8.53
CA ARG A 195 -16.36 9.06 -9.73
C ARG A 195 -15.68 8.58 -11.01
N LEU A 196 -14.35 8.34 -10.99
CA LEU A 196 -13.59 7.97 -12.18
C LEU A 196 -13.62 6.46 -12.48
N MET A 197 -13.73 5.62 -11.46
CA MET A 197 -13.61 4.16 -11.63
C MET A 197 -14.65 3.55 -12.58
N PRO A 198 -15.95 3.94 -12.56
CA PRO A 198 -16.92 3.44 -13.53
C PRO A 198 -16.53 3.75 -14.99
N ALA A 199 -16.07 4.97 -15.23
CA ALA A 199 -15.61 5.38 -16.56
C ALA A 199 -14.35 4.60 -16.99
N VAL A 200 -13.38 4.41 -16.10
CA VAL A 200 -12.19 3.61 -16.38
C VAL A 200 -12.57 2.16 -16.70
N SER A 201 -13.47 1.56 -15.93
CA SER A 201 -13.93 0.19 -16.16
C SER A 201 -14.58 0.04 -17.55
N MET A 202 -15.43 0.98 -17.94
CA MET A 202 -16.06 0.98 -19.25
C MET A 202 -15.03 1.15 -20.38
N LEU A 203 -14.09 2.11 -20.25
CA LEU A 203 -13.03 2.33 -21.23
C LEU A 203 -12.09 1.12 -21.37
N VAL A 204 -11.83 0.38 -20.28
CA VAL A 204 -11.04 -0.84 -20.33
C VAL A 204 -11.77 -1.95 -21.08
N THR A 205 -13.08 -2.14 -20.84
CA THR A 205 -13.87 -3.19 -21.51
C THR A 205 -14.05 -2.92 -23.00
N THR A 206 -14.12 -1.66 -23.42
CA THR A 206 -14.27 -1.24 -24.83
C THR A 206 -12.94 -0.87 -25.51
N ALA A 207 -11.81 -1.15 -24.88
CA ALA A 207 -10.49 -0.66 -25.28
C ALA A 207 -10.09 -1.01 -26.72
N GLN A 208 -10.64 -2.10 -27.28
CA GLN A 208 -10.37 -2.49 -28.66
C GLN A 208 -11.01 -1.57 -29.71
N GLU A 209 -12.02 -0.82 -29.33
CA GLU A 209 -12.73 0.13 -30.19
C GLU A 209 -12.20 1.57 -30.03
N LEU A 210 -11.35 1.81 -29.02
CA LEU A 210 -10.86 3.14 -28.69
C LEU A 210 -9.62 3.51 -29.50
N PRO A 211 -9.44 4.79 -29.86
CA PRO A 211 -8.18 5.29 -30.43
C PRO A 211 -7.05 5.20 -29.37
N GLY A 212 -5.83 4.98 -29.84
CA GLY A 212 -4.67 4.73 -28.98
C GLY A 212 -4.36 5.82 -27.96
N TRP A 213 -4.63 7.09 -28.31
CA TRP A 213 -4.49 8.21 -27.34
C TRP A 213 -5.45 8.07 -26.16
N LEU A 214 -6.69 7.58 -26.39
CA LEU A 214 -7.67 7.37 -25.33
C LEU A 214 -7.34 6.13 -24.49
N VAL A 215 -6.78 5.09 -25.11
CA VAL A 215 -6.22 3.92 -24.41
C VAL A 215 -5.10 4.37 -23.46
N LEU A 216 -4.20 5.25 -23.92
CA LEU A 216 -3.15 5.80 -23.05
C LEU A 216 -3.73 6.68 -21.92
N ALA A 217 -4.73 7.50 -22.23
CA ALA A 217 -5.45 8.29 -21.22
C ALA A 217 -6.16 7.40 -20.19
N THR A 218 -6.73 6.26 -20.61
CA THR A 218 -7.34 5.28 -19.71
C THR A 218 -6.32 4.72 -18.70
N ALA A 219 -5.12 4.37 -19.16
CA ALA A 219 -4.05 3.93 -18.24
C ALA A 219 -3.64 5.03 -17.25
N ALA A 220 -3.59 6.30 -17.70
CA ALA A 220 -3.31 7.43 -16.83
C ALA A 220 -4.43 7.66 -15.81
N MET A 221 -5.69 7.59 -16.24
CA MET A 221 -6.86 7.67 -15.35
C MET A 221 -6.84 6.56 -14.31
N TYR A 222 -6.55 5.32 -14.72
CA TYR A 222 -6.44 4.19 -13.80
C TYR A 222 -5.31 4.40 -12.78
N ALA A 223 -4.16 4.92 -13.20
CA ALA A 223 -3.06 5.24 -12.27
C ALA A 223 -3.48 6.27 -11.21
N ILE A 224 -4.24 7.31 -11.61
CA ILE A 224 -4.80 8.34 -10.72
C ILE A 224 -5.80 7.71 -9.74
N VAL A 225 -6.74 6.92 -10.27
CA VAL A 225 -7.74 6.20 -9.47
C VAL A 225 -7.08 5.29 -8.43
N LEU A 226 -6.11 4.48 -8.86
CA LEU A 226 -5.39 3.57 -7.98
C LEU A 226 -4.64 4.32 -6.86
N TYR A 227 -4.01 5.46 -7.19
CA TYR A 227 -3.34 6.29 -6.21
C TYR A 227 -4.33 6.96 -5.25
N ALA A 228 -5.41 7.55 -5.76
CA ALA A 228 -6.42 8.21 -4.93
C ALA A 228 -7.12 7.22 -4.00
N ASP A 229 -7.48 6.04 -4.51
CA ASP A 229 -8.13 4.96 -3.75
C ASP A 229 -7.26 4.49 -2.58
N PHE A 230 -6.07 4.02 -2.91
CA PHE A 230 -5.23 3.40 -1.91
C PHE A 230 -4.63 4.42 -0.93
N SER A 231 -4.12 5.56 -1.42
CA SER A 231 -3.64 6.61 -0.52
C SER A 231 -4.77 7.24 0.30
N GLY A 232 -5.98 7.32 -0.25
CA GLY A 232 -7.17 7.79 0.45
C GLY A 232 -7.53 6.88 1.62
N GLY A 233 -7.59 5.58 1.40
CA GLY A 233 -7.83 4.60 2.45
C GLY A 233 -6.76 4.64 3.55
N ILE A 234 -5.49 4.75 3.17
CA ILE A 234 -4.38 4.91 4.13
C ILE A 234 -4.53 6.19 4.97
N ASP A 235 -4.92 7.32 4.36
CA ASP A 235 -5.08 8.57 5.09
C ASP A 235 -6.27 8.52 6.06
N ILE A 236 -7.39 7.87 5.69
CA ILE A 236 -8.51 7.62 6.61
C ILE A 236 -8.03 6.81 7.82
N ILE A 237 -7.29 5.74 7.59
CA ILE A 237 -6.80 4.82 8.63
C ILE A 237 -5.77 5.51 9.54
N ARG A 238 -4.83 6.26 8.95
CA ARG A 238 -3.84 7.01 9.72
C ARG A 238 -4.49 8.09 10.56
N GLY A 239 -5.46 8.82 9.98
CA GLY A 239 -6.22 9.81 10.71
C GLY A 239 -7.02 9.21 11.87
N ALA A 240 -7.68 8.05 11.65
CA ALA A 240 -8.40 7.33 12.71
C ALA A 240 -7.47 6.88 13.85
N ALA A 241 -6.26 6.43 13.54
CA ALA A 241 -5.25 6.10 14.56
C ALA A 241 -4.75 7.34 15.30
N GLU A 242 -4.53 8.46 14.58
CA GLU A 242 -4.07 9.72 15.16
C GLU A 242 -5.11 10.33 16.11
N LEU A 243 -6.41 10.14 15.86
CA LEU A 243 -7.49 10.49 16.79
C LEU A 243 -7.35 9.77 18.15
N LEU A 244 -6.75 8.59 18.17
CA LEU A 244 -6.48 7.79 19.38
C LEU A 244 -5.06 8.03 19.94
N GLY A 245 -4.31 8.97 19.37
CA GLY A 245 -2.95 9.29 19.78
C GLY A 245 -1.87 8.35 19.21
N ILE A 246 -2.19 7.55 18.21
CA ILE A 246 -1.28 6.57 17.61
C ILE A 246 -0.85 7.08 16.22
N ASP A 247 0.45 7.27 16.02
CA ASP A 247 1.03 7.74 14.75
C ASP A 247 1.46 6.53 13.89
N LEU A 248 0.73 6.31 12.79
CA LEU A 248 1.05 5.28 11.82
C LEU A 248 1.93 5.84 10.70
N PRO A 249 2.90 5.07 10.19
CA PRO A 249 3.82 5.55 9.17
C PRO A 249 3.12 5.87 7.84
N GLU A 250 3.70 6.81 7.08
CA GLU A 250 3.26 7.08 5.70
C GLU A 250 3.45 5.84 4.81
N ASN A 251 2.46 5.60 3.95
CA ASN A 251 2.53 4.53 2.96
C ASN A 251 2.67 5.05 1.52
N PHE A 252 2.43 6.33 1.32
CA PHE A 252 2.58 7.03 0.05
C PHE A 252 3.30 8.37 0.25
N ARG A 253 4.25 8.65 -0.66
CA ARG A 253 4.98 9.92 -0.68
C ARG A 253 5.05 10.45 -2.10
N ARG A 254 3.90 10.89 -2.62
CA ARG A 254 3.75 11.54 -3.94
C ARG A 254 4.49 10.77 -5.05
N PRO A 255 4.06 9.55 -5.39
CA PRO A 255 4.80 8.63 -6.27
C PRO A 255 4.97 9.17 -7.68
N PHE A 256 4.08 10.02 -8.15
CA PHE A 256 4.15 10.60 -9.50
C PHE A 256 5.24 11.67 -9.68
N PHE A 257 5.94 12.06 -8.60
CA PHE A 257 7.13 12.92 -8.68
C PHE A 257 8.44 12.12 -8.78
N ALA A 258 8.37 10.80 -8.84
CA ALA A 258 9.55 9.95 -8.90
C ALA A 258 10.33 10.11 -10.23
N ALA A 259 11.63 10.27 -10.14
CA ALA A 259 12.51 10.37 -11.30
C ALA A 259 13.25 9.05 -11.66
N SER A 260 12.94 7.96 -10.94
CA SER A 260 13.42 6.62 -11.25
C SER A 260 12.48 5.55 -10.68
N ILE A 261 12.52 4.33 -11.23
CA ILE A 261 11.73 3.20 -10.73
C ILE A 261 12.06 2.91 -9.25
N ALA A 262 13.33 2.98 -8.88
CA ALA A 262 13.74 2.82 -7.48
C ALA A 262 13.20 3.93 -6.57
N ASP A 263 13.05 5.16 -7.07
CA ASP A 263 12.42 6.27 -6.35
C ASP A 263 10.90 6.09 -6.26
N TYR A 264 10.26 5.64 -7.34
CA TYR A 264 8.83 5.31 -7.34
C TYR A 264 8.49 4.31 -6.23
N TRP A 265 9.22 3.20 -6.11
CA TRP A 265 9.01 2.18 -5.08
C TRP A 265 9.45 2.59 -3.65
N ARG A 266 10.16 3.69 -3.49
CA ARG A 266 10.35 4.34 -2.18
C ARG A 266 9.21 5.25 -1.78
N ARG A 267 8.33 5.60 -2.73
CA ARG A 267 7.20 6.52 -2.58
C ARG A 267 5.84 5.82 -2.65
N TRP A 268 5.78 4.64 -3.27
CA TRP A 268 4.58 3.81 -3.44
C TRP A 268 4.60 2.64 -2.47
N HIS A 269 3.50 2.43 -1.73
CA HIS A 269 3.32 1.31 -0.78
C HIS A 269 4.56 1.06 0.08
N ILE A 270 5.00 2.10 0.77
CA ILE A 270 6.31 2.18 1.45
C ILE A 270 6.47 1.05 2.45
N SER A 271 5.43 0.76 3.25
CA SER A 271 5.50 -0.26 4.31
C SER A 271 5.73 -1.66 3.75
N LEU A 272 5.06 -2.03 2.65
CA LEU A 272 5.29 -3.30 1.95
C LEU A 272 6.73 -3.37 1.41
N GLY A 273 7.20 -2.30 0.77
CA GLY A 273 8.56 -2.20 0.27
C GLY A 273 9.62 -2.32 1.38
N VAL A 274 9.37 -1.73 2.56
CA VAL A 274 10.23 -1.87 3.74
C VAL A 274 10.23 -3.30 4.25
N TRP A 275 9.04 -3.94 4.32
CA TRP A 275 8.89 -5.32 4.77
C TRP A 275 9.69 -6.28 3.88
N PHE A 276 9.47 -6.25 2.56
CA PHE A 276 10.18 -7.12 1.62
C PHE A 276 11.69 -6.87 1.61
N ARG A 277 12.14 -5.61 1.71
CA ARG A 277 13.58 -5.31 1.82
C ARG A 277 14.20 -5.91 3.08
N THR A 278 13.53 -5.75 4.23
CA THR A 278 14.06 -6.15 5.54
C THR A 278 14.07 -7.65 5.73
N TYR A 279 12.99 -8.30 5.31
CA TYR A 279 12.78 -9.72 5.65
C TYR A 279 13.11 -10.67 4.50
N LEU A 280 13.18 -10.19 3.25
CA LEU A 280 13.47 -11.03 2.09
C LEU A 280 14.69 -10.56 1.30
N LEU A 281 14.72 -9.32 0.80
CA LEU A 281 15.79 -8.87 -0.11
C LEU A 281 17.18 -8.91 0.54
N TYR A 282 17.34 -8.31 1.71
CA TYR A 282 18.66 -8.29 2.38
C TYR A 282 19.13 -9.69 2.78
N PRO A 283 18.30 -10.59 3.34
CA PRO A 283 18.70 -11.97 3.56
C PRO A 283 19.11 -12.73 2.30
N LEU A 284 18.38 -12.54 1.18
CA LEU A 284 18.73 -13.16 -0.11
C LEU A 284 20.10 -12.70 -0.61
N VAL A 285 20.35 -11.39 -0.57
CA VAL A 285 21.64 -10.80 -0.98
C VAL A 285 22.79 -11.33 -0.11
N ALA A 286 22.57 -11.47 1.20
CA ALA A 286 23.58 -11.97 2.15
C ALA A 286 23.70 -13.49 2.18
N SER A 287 22.84 -14.23 1.47
CA SER A 287 22.86 -15.69 1.44
C SER A 287 24.07 -16.27 0.71
N ARG A 288 24.35 -17.56 0.90
CA ARG A 288 25.39 -18.28 0.13
C ARG A 288 25.18 -18.16 -1.39
N ALA A 289 23.92 -18.23 -1.84
CA ALA A 289 23.54 -18.05 -3.24
C ALA A 289 23.87 -16.62 -3.73
N GLY A 290 23.51 -15.59 -2.96
CA GLY A 290 23.83 -14.20 -3.27
C GLY A 290 25.34 -13.95 -3.35
N ILE A 291 26.11 -14.46 -2.38
CA ILE A 291 27.59 -14.35 -2.40
C ILE A 291 28.16 -15.12 -3.60
N GLY A 292 27.65 -16.32 -3.90
CA GLY A 292 28.02 -17.08 -5.11
C GLY A 292 27.78 -16.29 -6.39
N LEU A 293 26.59 -15.68 -6.51
CA LEU A 293 26.20 -14.86 -7.65
C LEU A 293 27.10 -13.62 -7.81
N ALA A 294 27.52 -12.99 -6.70
CA ALA A 294 28.49 -11.90 -6.74
C ALA A 294 29.85 -12.33 -7.30
N LYS A 295 30.35 -13.53 -6.92
CA LYS A 295 31.60 -14.09 -7.44
C LYS A 295 31.52 -14.39 -8.95
N VAL A 296 30.43 -15.04 -9.39
CA VAL A 296 30.16 -15.33 -10.80
C VAL A 296 30.08 -14.03 -11.61
N GLY A 297 29.29 -13.07 -11.13
CA GLY A 297 29.16 -11.76 -11.78
C GLY A 297 30.47 -10.99 -11.89
N LYS A 298 31.30 -11.06 -10.84
CA LYS A 298 32.65 -10.45 -10.87
C LYS A 298 33.55 -11.10 -11.94
N ARG A 299 33.44 -12.42 -12.09
CA ARG A 299 34.24 -13.17 -13.06
C ARG A 299 33.82 -12.90 -14.51
N LEU A 300 32.49 -12.85 -14.77
CA LEU A 300 31.94 -12.73 -16.12
C LEU A 300 31.83 -11.26 -16.60
N PHE A 301 31.47 -10.34 -15.71
CA PHE A 301 31.10 -8.96 -16.05
C PHE A 301 31.89 -7.89 -15.29
N GLY A 302 32.92 -8.31 -14.52
CA GLY A 302 33.77 -7.43 -13.76
C GLY A 302 33.24 -7.00 -12.39
N ALA A 303 34.07 -6.34 -11.61
CA ALA A 303 33.83 -6.05 -10.18
C ALA A 303 32.59 -5.20 -9.90
N LYS A 304 32.18 -4.30 -10.82
CA LYS A 304 30.99 -3.45 -10.66
C LYS A 304 29.72 -4.25 -10.84
N ALA A 305 29.65 -5.07 -11.87
CA ALA A 305 28.50 -5.95 -12.13
C ALA A 305 28.39 -7.02 -11.04
N GLY A 306 29.51 -7.61 -10.60
CA GLY A 306 29.50 -8.59 -9.51
C GLY A 306 28.90 -8.07 -8.22
N ARG A 307 29.09 -6.79 -7.89
CA ARG A 307 28.46 -6.15 -6.72
C ARG A 307 26.95 -5.91 -6.91
N ALA A 308 26.49 -5.65 -8.12
CA ALA A 308 25.08 -5.35 -8.41
C ALA A 308 24.21 -6.62 -8.58
N MET A 309 24.79 -7.72 -9.10
CA MET A 309 24.05 -8.94 -9.44
C MET A 309 23.20 -9.55 -8.31
N PRO A 310 23.69 -9.69 -7.05
CA PRO A 310 22.86 -10.22 -5.98
C PRO A 310 21.63 -9.37 -5.70
N GLY A 311 21.80 -8.05 -5.71
CA GLY A 311 20.69 -7.10 -5.53
C GLY A 311 19.69 -7.15 -6.67
N ALA A 312 20.16 -7.24 -7.92
CA ALA A 312 19.31 -7.36 -9.09
C ALA A 312 18.51 -8.65 -9.08
N ALA A 313 19.14 -9.81 -8.81
CA ALA A 313 18.48 -11.10 -8.72
C ALA A 313 17.47 -11.14 -7.55
N ALA A 314 17.86 -10.66 -6.36
CA ALA A 314 16.97 -10.59 -5.22
C ALA A 314 15.77 -9.67 -5.49
N SER A 315 15.95 -8.57 -6.21
CA SER A 315 14.85 -7.69 -6.63
C SER A 315 13.88 -8.38 -7.57
N MET A 316 14.38 -9.18 -8.53
CA MET A 316 13.53 -10.00 -9.41
C MET A 316 12.63 -10.94 -8.60
N VAL A 317 13.21 -11.66 -7.62
CA VAL A 317 12.46 -12.56 -6.74
C VAL A 317 11.41 -11.78 -5.93
N VAL A 318 11.79 -10.64 -5.35
CA VAL A 318 10.88 -9.81 -4.56
C VAL A 318 9.70 -9.31 -5.39
N PHE A 319 9.94 -8.76 -6.57
CA PHE A 319 8.87 -8.24 -7.43
C PHE A 319 7.99 -9.35 -8.00
N LEU A 320 8.55 -10.51 -8.31
CA LEU A 320 7.77 -11.67 -8.73
C LEU A 320 6.83 -12.12 -7.60
N LEU A 321 7.33 -12.19 -6.37
CA LEU A 321 6.50 -12.53 -5.20
C LEU A 321 5.44 -11.46 -4.91
N ILE A 322 5.74 -10.19 -5.11
CA ILE A 322 4.75 -9.10 -5.01
C ILE A 322 3.65 -9.30 -6.08
N GLY A 323 4.02 -9.64 -7.32
CA GLY A 323 3.06 -9.94 -8.38
C GLY A 323 2.15 -11.11 -8.01
N VAL A 324 2.72 -12.25 -7.62
CA VAL A 324 1.96 -13.45 -7.19
C VAL A 324 1.10 -13.16 -5.95
N TRP A 325 1.59 -12.32 -5.03
CA TRP A 325 0.81 -11.90 -3.86
C TRP A 325 -0.44 -11.09 -4.24
N HIS A 326 -0.39 -10.28 -5.30
CA HIS A 326 -1.56 -9.57 -5.83
C HIS A 326 -2.60 -10.54 -6.40
N GLY A 327 -2.18 -11.65 -6.98
CA GLY A 327 -3.10 -12.68 -7.48
C GLY A 327 -2.40 -13.78 -8.28
N PHE A 328 -3.04 -14.95 -8.37
CA PHE A 328 -2.54 -16.13 -9.09
C PHE A 328 -2.95 -16.10 -10.58
N TYR A 329 -2.85 -14.94 -11.23
CA TYR A 329 -3.14 -14.76 -12.64
C TYR A 329 -1.97 -14.09 -13.37
N TRP A 330 -1.87 -14.35 -14.67
CA TRP A 330 -0.71 -13.97 -15.47
C TRP A 330 -0.41 -12.47 -15.47
N ASN A 331 -1.44 -11.62 -15.46
CA ASN A 331 -1.25 -10.17 -15.43
C ASN A 331 -0.51 -9.72 -14.16
N ALA A 332 -0.82 -10.32 -13.00
CA ALA A 332 -0.13 -10.02 -11.75
C ALA A 332 1.35 -10.46 -11.81
N VAL A 333 1.61 -11.63 -12.40
CA VAL A 333 2.98 -12.12 -12.64
C VAL A 333 3.73 -11.16 -13.59
N LEU A 334 3.10 -10.75 -14.70
CA LEU A 334 3.69 -9.80 -15.66
C LEU A 334 3.94 -8.44 -15.06
N TYR A 335 3.04 -7.93 -14.22
CA TYR A 335 3.24 -6.71 -13.44
C TYR A 335 4.49 -6.80 -12.54
N GLY A 336 4.62 -7.89 -11.81
CA GLY A 336 5.80 -8.17 -10.99
C GLY A 336 7.09 -8.28 -11.81
N LEU A 337 7.05 -9.05 -12.90
CA LEU A 337 8.19 -9.20 -13.83
C LEU A 337 8.61 -7.87 -14.44
N TRP A 338 7.66 -7.02 -14.85
CA TRP A 338 7.92 -5.71 -15.41
C TRP A 338 8.76 -4.85 -14.46
N PHE A 339 8.31 -4.67 -13.23
CA PHE A 339 9.05 -3.86 -12.26
C PHE A 339 10.33 -4.54 -11.76
N GLY A 340 10.35 -5.86 -11.68
CA GLY A 340 11.54 -6.65 -11.36
C GLY A 340 12.64 -6.44 -12.40
N LEU A 341 12.32 -6.58 -13.68
CA LEU A 341 13.25 -6.36 -14.80
C LEU A 341 13.78 -4.93 -14.84
N LEU A 342 12.89 -3.93 -14.72
CA LEU A 342 13.29 -2.52 -14.72
C LEU A 342 14.20 -2.17 -13.53
N THR A 343 13.91 -2.73 -12.35
CA THR A 343 14.75 -2.52 -11.15
C THR A 343 16.10 -3.21 -11.29
N ALA A 344 16.12 -4.45 -11.75
CA ALA A 344 17.36 -5.20 -11.99
C ALA A 344 18.22 -4.54 -13.07
N ALA A 345 17.63 -4.15 -14.21
CA ALA A 345 18.31 -3.41 -15.27
C ALA A 345 18.88 -2.08 -14.74
N GLY A 346 18.09 -1.34 -13.95
CA GLY A 346 18.55 -0.10 -13.32
C GLY A 346 19.78 -0.31 -12.43
N MET A 347 19.85 -1.41 -11.67
CA MET A 347 21.03 -1.74 -10.84
C MET A 347 22.24 -2.15 -11.67
N LEU A 348 22.04 -2.97 -12.69
CA LEU A 348 23.12 -3.49 -13.53
C LEU A 348 23.71 -2.40 -14.43
N LEU A 349 22.85 -1.52 -14.97
CA LEU A 349 23.22 -0.45 -15.89
C LEU A 349 23.58 0.89 -15.17
N ASP A 350 23.50 0.95 -13.83
CA ASP A 350 23.83 2.17 -13.06
C ASP A 350 25.20 2.78 -13.41
N PRO A 351 26.29 1.99 -13.59
CA PRO A 351 27.58 2.57 -13.97
C PRO A 351 27.55 3.31 -15.32
N GLN A 352 26.80 2.81 -16.30
CA GLN A 352 26.63 3.42 -17.62
C GLN A 352 25.76 4.68 -17.50
N PHE A 353 24.64 4.60 -16.80
CA PHE A 353 23.77 5.76 -16.55
C PHE A 353 24.50 6.88 -15.79
N ARG A 354 25.37 6.55 -14.84
CA ARG A 354 26.20 7.55 -14.13
C ARG A 354 27.15 8.26 -15.07
N LYS A 355 27.75 7.55 -16.03
CA LYS A 355 28.64 8.18 -17.03
C LYS A 355 27.86 9.15 -17.92
N ILE A 356 26.72 8.73 -18.45
CA ILE A 356 25.83 9.57 -19.27
C ILE A 356 25.40 10.80 -18.48
N ARG A 357 24.88 10.59 -17.26
CA ARG A 357 24.45 11.68 -16.39
C ARG A 357 25.57 12.69 -16.13
N LYS A 358 26.77 12.23 -15.81
CA LYS A 358 27.95 13.12 -15.58
C LYS A 358 28.27 13.96 -16.80
N ARG A 359 28.19 13.39 -18.01
CA ARG A 359 28.41 14.11 -19.26
C ARG A 359 27.32 15.17 -19.49
N VAL A 360 26.06 14.80 -19.40
CA VAL A 360 24.93 15.70 -19.65
C VAL A 360 24.87 16.83 -18.63
N THR A 361 25.05 16.51 -17.33
CA THR A 361 24.97 17.52 -16.26
C THR A 361 26.18 18.46 -16.22
N ALA A 362 27.23 18.21 -17.00
CA ALA A 362 28.33 19.15 -17.20
C ALA A 362 27.95 20.37 -18.08
N HIS A 363 26.86 20.26 -18.85
CA HIS A 363 26.39 21.35 -19.69
C HIS A 363 25.26 22.14 -18.99
N GLN A 364 25.16 23.43 -19.38
CA GLN A 364 24.08 24.31 -18.86
C GLN A 364 22.70 23.71 -19.16
N GLY A 365 21.80 23.68 -18.17
CA GLY A 365 20.49 23.04 -18.31
C GLY A 365 20.48 21.51 -18.22
N GLY A 366 21.64 20.83 -18.27
CA GLY A 366 21.72 19.36 -18.26
C GLY A 366 21.14 18.70 -17.03
N VAL A 367 21.16 19.37 -15.87
CA VAL A 367 20.53 18.87 -14.64
C VAL A 367 19.02 18.82 -14.78
N ALA A 368 18.41 19.89 -15.32
CA ALA A 368 16.96 19.95 -15.55
C ALA A 368 16.52 18.93 -16.60
N LEU A 369 17.28 18.81 -17.69
CA LEU A 369 17.03 17.81 -18.75
C LEU A 369 17.06 16.39 -18.20
N MET A 370 18.07 16.04 -17.38
CA MET A 370 18.18 14.70 -16.79
C MET A 370 17.06 14.41 -15.78
N LYS A 371 16.60 15.42 -15.04
CA LYS A 371 15.43 15.27 -14.15
C LYS A 371 14.15 15.05 -14.96
N ALA A 372 13.90 15.84 -15.99
CA ALA A 372 12.74 15.72 -16.87
C ALA A 372 12.70 14.37 -17.59
N PHE A 373 13.84 13.95 -18.18
CA PHE A 373 13.98 12.64 -18.82
C PHE A 373 13.75 11.50 -17.83
N GLY A 374 14.35 11.59 -16.64
CA GLY A 374 14.18 10.59 -15.59
C GLY A 374 12.73 10.44 -15.18
N TRP A 375 12.03 11.55 -15.00
CA TRP A 375 10.59 11.60 -14.68
C TRP A 375 9.76 11.00 -15.81
N LEU A 376 9.93 11.49 -17.06
CA LEU A 376 9.15 11.03 -18.22
C LEU A 376 9.30 9.51 -18.44
N ARG A 377 10.54 9.01 -18.44
CA ARG A 377 10.84 7.58 -18.55
C ARG A 377 10.17 6.77 -17.44
N THR A 378 10.20 7.27 -16.20
CA THR A 378 9.65 6.56 -15.05
C THR A 378 8.13 6.53 -15.13
N MET A 379 7.48 7.65 -15.47
CA MET A 379 6.04 7.72 -15.66
C MET A 379 5.57 6.86 -16.83
N ALA A 380 6.28 6.85 -17.96
CA ALA A 380 5.99 5.94 -19.07
C ALA A 380 6.04 4.47 -18.64
N ALA A 381 7.06 4.08 -17.88
CA ALA A 381 7.17 2.71 -17.37
C ALA A 381 6.06 2.37 -16.37
N VAL A 382 5.64 3.30 -15.51
CA VAL A 382 4.52 3.14 -14.58
C VAL A 382 3.20 3.04 -15.33
N LEU A 383 2.96 3.88 -16.34
CA LEU A 383 1.74 3.84 -17.15
C LEU A 383 1.62 2.52 -17.93
N LEU A 384 2.71 2.04 -18.51
CA LEU A 384 2.71 0.73 -19.19
C LEU A 384 2.38 -0.42 -18.23
N ALA A 385 2.81 -0.35 -16.98
CA ALA A 385 2.45 -1.35 -15.98
C ALA A 385 0.94 -1.35 -15.65
N GLN A 386 0.25 -0.19 -15.79
CA GLN A 386 -1.18 -0.11 -15.49
C GLN A 386 -2.01 -1.00 -16.43
N PHE A 387 -1.56 -1.26 -17.66
CA PHE A 387 -2.27 -2.18 -18.56
C PHE A 387 -2.36 -3.60 -17.99
N PHE A 388 -1.33 -4.07 -17.30
CA PHE A 388 -1.42 -5.34 -16.59
C PHE A 388 -2.31 -5.28 -15.36
N ALA A 389 -2.39 -4.12 -14.70
CA ALA A 389 -3.18 -3.95 -13.48
C ALA A 389 -4.68 -3.76 -13.75
N CYS A 390 -5.06 -3.11 -14.86
CA CYS A 390 -6.46 -2.80 -15.17
C CYS A 390 -7.16 -3.82 -16.07
N THR A 391 -6.44 -4.81 -16.63
CA THR A 391 -7.02 -5.80 -17.55
C THR A 391 -7.08 -7.20 -16.94
N THR A 392 -7.96 -8.02 -17.47
CA THR A 392 -8.20 -9.39 -16.98
C THR A 392 -7.29 -10.45 -17.61
N SER A 393 -6.67 -10.15 -18.76
CA SER A 393 -5.80 -11.10 -19.46
C SER A 393 -4.58 -10.43 -20.11
N PRO A 394 -3.46 -11.18 -20.28
CA PRO A 394 -2.28 -10.66 -20.98
C PRO A 394 -2.57 -10.21 -22.42
N GLY A 395 -3.41 -10.96 -23.13
CA GLY A 395 -3.80 -10.61 -24.50
C GLY A 395 -4.47 -9.25 -24.59
N MET A 396 -5.37 -8.93 -23.64
CA MET A 396 -6.02 -7.64 -23.55
C MET A 396 -5.00 -6.54 -23.23
N ALA A 397 -4.09 -6.75 -22.27
CA ALA A 397 -3.06 -5.78 -21.90
C ALA A 397 -2.14 -5.43 -23.08
N PHE A 398 -1.63 -6.46 -23.78
CA PHE A 398 -0.77 -6.26 -24.96
C PHE A 398 -1.54 -5.67 -26.15
N GLY A 399 -2.81 -6.06 -26.33
CA GLY A 399 -3.68 -5.48 -27.35
C GLY A 399 -3.86 -3.97 -27.15
N MET A 400 -4.16 -3.54 -25.90
CA MET A 400 -4.24 -2.12 -25.54
C MET A 400 -2.92 -1.38 -25.80
N MET A 401 -1.79 -1.95 -25.39
CA MET A 401 -0.48 -1.36 -25.66
C MET A 401 -0.21 -1.24 -27.17
N GLY A 402 -0.59 -2.25 -27.95
CA GLY A 402 -0.43 -2.26 -29.40
C GLY A 402 -1.19 -1.11 -30.09
N ARG A 403 -2.43 -0.84 -29.66
CA ARG A 403 -3.25 0.24 -30.25
C ARG A 403 -2.62 1.64 -30.13
N ILE A 404 -1.83 1.88 -29.09
CA ILE A 404 -1.10 3.15 -28.95
C ILE A 404 -0.18 3.40 -30.16
N PHE A 405 0.33 2.34 -30.80
CA PHE A 405 1.27 2.44 -31.91
C PHE A 405 0.62 2.19 -33.27
N THR A 406 -0.46 1.40 -33.35
CA THR A 406 -1.09 1.00 -34.61
C THR A 406 -2.25 1.91 -35.01
N ASP A 407 -2.95 2.51 -34.04
CA ASP A 407 -4.11 3.37 -34.30
C ASP A 407 -4.20 4.45 -33.23
N PHE A 408 -3.28 5.40 -33.29
CA PHE A 408 -3.30 6.51 -32.32
C PHE A 408 -4.54 7.37 -32.48
N GLY A 409 -5.03 7.54 -33.71
CA GLY A 409 -6.29 8.17 -34.08
C GLY A 409 -6.51 9.59 -33.57
N ALA A 410 -7.24 10.39 -34.33
CA ALA A 410 -7.67 11.75 -33.93
C ALA A 410 -9.17 11.81 -33.55
N GLY A 411 -9.89 10.68 -33.62
CA GLY A 411 -11.32 10.63 -33.36
C GLY A 411 -11.65 10.82 -31.88
N MET A 412 -12.52 11.78 -31.57
CA MET A 412 -13.22 11.76 -30.28
C MET A 412 -14.35 10.74 -30.33
N THR A 413 -14.40 9.85 -29.37
CA THR A 413 -15.54 8.97 -29.20
C THR A 413 -16.77 9.80 -28.87
N ARG A 414 -17.85 9.65 -29.63
CA ARG A 414 -19.12 10.36 -29.39
C ARG A 414 -19.73 10.08 -28.01
N ASN A 415 -19.34 8.97 -27.39
CA ASN A 415 -19.87 8.50 -26.11
C ASN A 415 -18.74 8.31 -25.09
N PHE A 416 -18.11 9.40 -24.64
CA PHE A 416 -17.20 9.31 -23.49
C PHE A 416 -18.02 8.98 -22.24
N PRO A 417 -17.62 7.96 -21.43
CA PRO A 417 -18.44 7.41 -20.35
C PRO A 417 -18.57 8.31 -19.10
N LEU A 418 -18.07 9.53 -19.17
CA LEU A 418 -18.18 10.52 -18.10
C LEU A 418 -18.91 11.77 -18.64
N GLY A 419 -20.02 12.12 -18.00
CA GLY A 419 -20.75 13.33 -18.33
C GLY A 419 -19.90 14.60 -18.14
N MET A 420 -20.23 15.69 -18.83
CA MET A 420 -19.46 16.94 -18.78
C MET A 420 -19.29 17.46 -17.35
N GLN A 421 -20.34 17.40 -16.53
CA GLN A 421 -20.33 17.84 -15.13
C GLN A 421 -19.41 16.97 -14.28
N ASP A 422 -19.55 15.65 -14.39
CA ASP A 422 -18.70 14.69 -13.67
C ASP A 422 -17.23 14.80 -14.10
N GLY A 423 -16.98 15.02 -15.38
CA GLY A 423 -15.66 15.27 -15.92
C GLY A 423 -15.03 16.54 -15.35
N ALA A 424 -15.78 17.63 -15.28
CA ALA A 424 -15.31 18.87 -14.68
C ALA A 424 -14.97 18.72 -13.19
N VAL A 425 -15.85 18.07 -12.42
CA VAL A 425 -15.60 17.78 -11.01
C VAL A 425 -14.36 16.92 -10.84
N ALA A 426 -14.21 15.86 -11.65
CA ALA A 426 -13.05 14.97 -11.60
C ALA A 426 -11.74 15.72 -11.91
N ILE A 427 -11.72 16.55 -12.95
CA ILE A 427 -10.53 17.33 -13.32
C ILE A 427 -10.15 18.28 -12.18
N ILE A 428 -11.11 19.05 -11.65
CA ILE A 428 -10.86 19.99 -10.55
C ILE A 428 -10.34 19.24 -9.31
N ALA A 429 -10.95 18.11 -8.97
CA ALA A 429 -10.53 17.29 -7.82
C ALA A 429 -9.12 16.72 -7.99
N VAL A 430 -8.77 16.25 -9.20
CA VAL A 430 -7.43 15.75 -9.51
C VAL A 430 -6.40 16.90 -9.48
N LEU A 431 -6.73 18.08 -10.00
CA LEU A 431 -5.86 19.25 -9.92
C LEU A 431 -5.65 19.71 -8.47
N LEU A 432 -6.69 19.66 -7.64
CA LEU A 432 -6.58 19.93 -6.21
C LEU A 432 -5.67 18.89 -5.51
N MET A 433 -5.83 17.60 -5.83
CA MET A 433 -4.94 16.55 -5.32
C MET A 433 -3.48 16.79 -5.73
N LEU A 434 -3.23 17.13 -6.98
CA LEU A 434 -1.89 17.45 -7.48
C LEU A 434 -1.31 18.70 -6.77
N MET A 435 -2.12 19.74 -6.57
CA MET A 435 -1.71 20.95 -5.83
C MET A 435 -1.29 20.59 -4.40
N VAL A 436 -2.09 19.81 -3.68
CA VAL A 436 -1.76 19.33 -2.33
C VAL A 436 -0.51 18.48 -2.34
N ASP A 437 -0.32 17.61 -3.32
CA ASP A 437 0.89 16.82 -3.47
C ASP A 437 2.14 17.70 -3.69
N ILE A 438 2.04 18.77 -4.49
CA ILE A 438 3.12 19.75 -4.67
C ILE A 438 3.45 20.46 -3.36
N LEU A 439 2.45 20.86 -2.60
CA LEU A 439 2.63 21.48 -1.28
C LEU A 439 3.29 20.50 -0.30
N CYS A 440 2.83 19.25 -0.26
CA CYS A 440 3.38 18.21 0.59
C CYS A 440 4.79 17.76 0.20
N GLU A 441 5.24 17.93 -1.07
CA GLU A 441 6.63 17.68 -1.44
C GLU A 441 7.60 18.66 -0.75
N LYS A 442 7.12 19.88 -0.48
CA LYS A 442 7.87 20.90 0.27
C LYS A 442 7.63 20.82 1.78
N GLN A 443 6.46 20.34 2.20
CA GLN A 443 6.00 20.29 3.59
C GLN A 443 5.30 18.94 3.87
N PRO A 444 6.05 17.87 4.18
CA PRO A 444 5.49 16.51 4.33
C PRO A 444 4.35 16.40 5.34
N ASP A 445 4.44 17.10 6.47
CA ASP A 445 3.44 17.06 7.55
C ASP A 445 2.42 18.20 7.46
N LEU A 446 1.90 18.49 6.26
CA LEU A 446 0.99 19.62 6.02
C LEU A 446 -0.26 19.56 6.94
N HIS A 447 -0.86 18.38 7.15
CA HIS A 447 -2.01 18.17 8.05
C HIS A 447 -1.71 18.57 9.49
N LYS A 448 -0.50 18.23 10.02
CA LYS A 448 -0.06 18.64 11.35
C LYS A 448 0.14 20.16 11.46
N LYS A 449 0.67 20.78 10.39
CA LYS A 449 0.81 22.25 10.33
C LYS A 449 -0.55 22.95 10.27
N LEU A 450 -1.48 22.43 9.50
CA LEU A 450 -2.85 22.95 9.44
C LEU A 450 -3.55 22.84 10.79
N ALA A 451 -3.32 21.78 11.55
CA ALA A 451 -3.91 21.59 12.88
C ALA A 451 -3.49 22.65 13.91
N VAL A 452 -2.31 23.24 13.76
CA VAL A 452 -1.80 24.31 14.64
C VAL A 452 -1.95 25.72 14.04
N SER A 453 -2.55 25.84 12.85
CA SER A 453 -2.78 27.13 12.19
C SER A 453 -3.84 27.97 12.93
N PRO A 454 -3.93 29.29 12.66
CA PRO A 454 -4.98 30.12 13.23
C PRO A 454 -6.38 29.55 13.03
N LEU A 455 -7.27 29.77 14.00
CA LEU A 455 -8.59 29.12 14.07
C LEU A 455 -9.41 29.30 12.79
N TYR A 456 -9.41 30.51 12.22
CA TYR A 456 -10.15 30.81 11.00
C TYR A 456 -9.61 30.05 9.79
N VAL A 457 -8.28 29.95 9.61
CA VAL A 457 -7.65 29.16 8.53
C VAL A 457 -8.01 27.69 8.67
N ARG A 458 -7.81 27.18 9.88
CA ARG A 458 -8.08 25.78 10.20
C ARG A 458 -9.53 25.37 9.90
N TRP A 459 -10.50 26.14 10.41
CA TRP A 459 -11.91 25.82 10.21
C TRP A 459 -12.36 26.03 8.76
N THR A 460 -11.90 27.11 8.10
CA THR A 460 -12.24 27.35 6.68
C THR A 460 -11.77 26.19 5.81
N LEU A 461 -10.52 25.74 5.97
CA LEU A 461 -9.99 24.65 5.16
C LEU A 461 -10.65 23.31 5.49
N LEU A 462 -10.85 23.01 6.78
CA LEU A 462 -11.48 21.75 7.20
C LEU A 462 -12.93 21.67 6.74
N MET A 463 -13.73 22.71 7.03
CA MET A 463 -15.13 22.76 6.61
C MET A 463 -15.26 22.80 5.09
N GLY A 464 -14.40 23.57 4.40
CA GLY A 464 -14.35 23.60 2.94
C GLY A 464 -14.11 22.20 2.35
N LEU A 465 -13.12 21.45 2.89
CA LEU A 465 -12.83 20.08 2.44
C LEU A 465 -14.00 19.12 2.73
N MET A 466 -14.61 19.24 3.91
CA MET A 466 -15.79 18.44 4.28
C MET A 466 -16.98 18.74 3.37
N PHE A 467 -17.30 20.02 3.12
CA PHE A 467 -18.38 20.39 2.20
C PHE A 467 -18.11 19.96 0.75
N LEU A 468 -16.86 20.10 0.26
CA LEU A 468 -16.51 19.59 -1.06
C LEU A 468 -16.74 18.06 -1.15
N THR A 469 -16.39 17.32 -0.10
CA THR A 469 -16.62 15.87 -0.06
C THR A 469 -18.10 15.52 0.04
N LEU A 470 -18.88 16.27 0.85
CA LEU A 470 -20.32 16.04 1.01
C LEU A 470 -21.12 16.40 -0.25
N ILE A 471 -20.76 17.48 -0.96
CA ILE A 471 -21.49 17.94 -2.14
C ILE A 471 -21.12 17.12 -3.38
N PHE A 472 -19.84 16.82 -3.55
CA PHE A 472 -19.32 16.18 -4.77
C PHE A 472 -18.94 14.71 -4.62
N GLY A 473 -19.08 14.13 -3.43
CA GLY A 473 -18.77 12.70 -3.21
C GLY A 473 -19.81 11.77 -3.82
N CYS A 474 -19.36 10.62 -4.30
CA CYS A 474 -20.22 9.53 -4.78
C CYS A 474 -20.59 8.61 -3.61
N TYR A 475 -21.75 8.80 -2.98
CA TYR A 475 -22.25 8.00 -1.86
C TYR A 475 -23.78 8.06 -1.77
N GLY A 476 -24.38 7.16 -0.97
CA GLY A 476 -25.82 7.13 -0.75
C GLY A 476 -26.57 6.16 -1.68
N ALA A 477 -27.90 6.33 -1.78
CA ALA A 477 -28.74 5.49 -2.63
C ALA A 477 -28.42 5.73 -4.11
N GLY A 478 -28.22 4.66 -4.87
CA GLY A 478 -27.86 4.72 -6.29
C GLY A 478 -26.37 4.70 -6.60
N PHE A 479 -25.51 4.80 -5.59
CA PHE A 479 -24.06 4.57 -5.75
C PHE A 479 -23.72 3.21 -5.18
N ASP A 480 -23.06 2.38 -6.00
CA ASP A 480 -22.48 1.15 -5.52
C ASP A 480 -21.35 1.49 -4.53
N ARG A 481 -21.42 0.96 -3.31
CA ARG A 481 -20.34 1.15 -2.32
C ARG A 481 -19.15 0.35 -2.78
N ALA A 482 -18.42 0.89 -3.76
CA ALA A 482 -17.24 0.23 -4.28
C ALA A 482 -16.27 -0.05 -3.11
N ALA A 483 -15.98 -1.33 -2.89
CA ALA A 483 -14.88 -1.73 -2.03
C ALA A 483 -13.60 -1.03 -2.51
N PHE A 484 -12.68 -0.74 -1.60
CA PHE A 484 -11.37 -0.27 -2.04
C PHE A 484 -10.75 -1.28 -3.00
N LEU A 485 -10.12 -0.81 -4.06
CA LEU A 485 -9.45 -1.67 -5.05
C LEU A 485 -8.45 -2.62 -4.39
N TYR A 486 -7.83 -2.20 -3.30
CA TYR A 486 -6.88 -2.99 -2.51
C TYR A 486 -7.48 -3.78 -1.34
N ALA A 487 -8.78 -3.68 -1.06
CA ALA A 487 -9.40 -4.42 0.05
C ALA A 487 -9.55 -5.93 -0.23
N GLY A 488 -9.44 -6.34 -1.48
CA GLY A 488 -9.52 -7.74 -1.92
C GLY A 488 -8.18 -8.47 -2.04
N PHE A 489 -7.07 -7.81 -1.67
CA PHE A 489 -5.71 -8.38 -1.80
C PHE A 489 -5.15 -9.01 -0.55
#